data_b8298a16892ddf0e68a6b5afe60ce184
#
_entry.id   b8298a16892ddf0e68a6b5afe60ce184
#
_cell.length_a   1.000
_cell.length_b   1.000
_cell.length_c   1.000
_cell.angle_alpha   90.00
_cell.angle_beta   90.00
_cell.angle_gamma   90.00
#
_symmetry.space_group_name_H-M   'P 1'
#
loop_
_entity.id
_entity.type
_entity.pdbx_description
1 polymer ?
#
loop_
_entity_poly.entity_id
_entity_poly.type
_entity_poly.pdbx_seq_one_letter_code
_entity_poly.pdbx_strand_id
1 'polypeptide(L)'
;MFGFSVTFLSMDVAQSNRDFMNILLAHTGSVTFTIDNIYDPKRSKISIIMDFSHVMKKIRNNISKSGKNKYDKRNLTHKENKIYWEHWRNAYLWDISTNPFPIHQKLTHEHFFFNKGIQNAEPSSKRFFG
;
A
#
# COMPACT_ATOMS: atom_id res chain seq x y z
N MET A 1 -9.67 -17.83 35.09
CA MET A 1 -10.15 -16.84 34.10
C MET A 1 -9.00 -16.52 33.17
N PHE A 2 -9.02 -17.00 31.94
CA PHE A 2 -7.99 -16.68 30.94
C PHE A 2 -8.36 -15.32 30.32
N GLY A 3 -7.74 -14.25 30.82
CA GLY A 3 -8.00 -12.91 30.34
C GLY A 3 -7.05 -12.57 29.19
N PHE A 4 -7.58 -12.42 27.96
CA PHE A 4 -6.84 -11.79 26.87
C PHE A 4 -7.06 -10.28 26.91
N SER A 5 -5.98 -9.52 26.82
CA SER A 5 -6.05 -8.07 26.65
C SER A 5 -5.85 -7.75 25.16
N VAL A 6 -6.88 -7.24 24.51
CA VAL A 6 -6.80 -6.80 23.11
C VAL A 6 -6.18 -5.40 23.08
N THR A 7 -5.04 -5.25 22.45
CA THR A 7 -4.31 -3.98 22.34
C THR A 7 -4.41 -3.35 20.97
N PHE A 8 -4.65 -4.15 19.93
CA PHE A 8 -4.85 -3.65 18.57
C PHE A 8 -5.76 -4.54 17.75
N LEU A 9 -6.36 -3.95 16.71
CA LEU A 9 -7.12 -4.60 15.65
C LEU A 9 -6.45 -4.28 14.33
N SER A 10 -6.09 -5.31 13.57
CA SER A 10 -5.63 -5.15 12.19
C SER A 10 -6.75 -5.48 11.22
N MET A 11 -6.92 -4.65 10.21
CA MET A 11 -7.93 -4.85 9.17
C MET A 11 -7.40 -4.47 7.79
N ASP A 12 -7.97 -5.06 6.75
CA ASP A 12 -7.64 -4.69 5.38
C ASP A 12 -8.27 -3.34 4.98
N VAL A 13 -7.93 -2.86 3.79
CA VAL A 13 -8.39 -1.57 3.27
C VAL A 13 -9.68 -1.74 2.43
N ALA A 14 -10.53 -2.71 2.75
CA ALA A 14 -11.85 -2.87 2.12
C ALA A 14 -12.74 -1.63 2.38
N GLN A 15 -13.72 -1.39 1.50
CA GLN A 15 -14.58 -0.20 1.65
C GLN A 15 -15.35 -0.25 2.98
N SER A 16 -15.89 -1.41 3.33
CA SER A 16 -16.63 -1.60 4.59
C SER A 16 -15.78 -1.27 5.83
N ASN A 17 -14.52 -1.66 5.83
CA ASN A 17 -13.59 -1.36 6.93
C ASN A 17 -13.28 0.13 7.00
N ARG A 18 -13.16 0.81 5.85
CA ARG A 18 -12.97 2.27 5.82
C ARG A 18 -14.21 3.02 6.32
N ASP A 19 -15.39 2.55 5.95
CA ASP A 19 -16.65 3.13 6.41
C ASP A 19 -16.82 2.95 7.92
N PHE A 20 -16.49 1.77 8.44
CA PHE A 20 -16.42 1.51 9.87
C PHE A 20 -15.46 2.47 10.59
N MET A 21 -14.26 2.66 10.05
CA MET A 21 -13.28 3.59 10.60
C MET A 21 -13.79 5.03 10.60
N ASN A 22 -14.44 5.46 9.52
CA ASN A 22 -15.00 6.81 9.42
C ASN A 22 -16.10 7.03 10.46
N ILE A 23 -16.95 6.04 10.70
CA ILE A 23 -17.98 6.09 11.75
C ILE A 23 -17.33 6.24 13.12
N LEU A 24 -16.32 5.43 13.43
CA LEU A 24 -15.62 5.51 14.71
C LEU A 24 -14.93 6.86 14.91
N LEU A 25 -14.28 7.39 13.88
CA LEU A 25 -13.59 8.68 13.95
C LEU A 25 -14.55 9.85 14.11
N ALA A 26 -15.72 9.80 13.46
CA ALA A 26 -16.74 10.82 13.60
C ALA A 26 -17.23 10.95 15.07
N HIS A 27 -17.25 9.84 15.81
CA HIS A 27 -17.65 9.83 17.22
C HIS A 27 -16.52 10.27 18.17
N THR A 28 -15.26 10.06 17.79
CA THR A 28 -14.13 10.35 18.70
C THR A 28 -13.53 11.73 18.51
N GLY A 29 -13.77 12.38 17.36
CA GLY A 29 -13.16 13.67 17.00
C GLY A 29 -11.62 13.65 16.94
N SER A 30 -11.02 12.45 17.02
CA SER A 30 -9.58 12.25 17.12
C SER A 30 -8.98 11.79 15.80
N VAL A 31 -7.80 12.29 15.49
CA VAL A 31 -6.99 11.84 14.35
C VAL A 31 -6.31 10.49 14.65
N THR A 32 -6.27 10.08 15.92
CA THR A 32 -5.68 8.80 16.33
C THR A 32 -6.71 7.68 16.21
N PHE A 33 -6.34 6.63 15.49
CA PHE A 33 -7.17 5.44 15.30
C PHE A 33 -7.17 4.55 16.56
N THR A 34 -7.71 5.09 17.66
CA THR A 34 -7.83 4.37 18.92
C THR A 34 -9.26 4.44 19.44
N ILE A 35 -9.74 3.35 20.00
CA ILE A 35 -11.05 3.23 20.65
C ILE A 35 -10.88 2.75 22.09
N ASP A 36 -11.84 3.07 22.95
CA ASP A 36 -11.86 2.55 24.31
C ASP A 36 -12.34 1.09 24.33
N ASN A 37 -11.62 0.25 25.03
CA ASN A 37 -12.06 -1.10 25.30
C ASN A 37 -13.14 -1.08 26.39
N ILE A 38 -14.40 -1.10 26.01
CA ILE A 38 -15.53 -1.05 26.93
C ILE A 38 -15.65 -2.30 27.83
N TYR A 39 -14.99 -3.40 27.45
CA TYR A 39 -14.98 -4.65 28.20
C TYR A 39 -13.83 -4.74 29.20
N ASP A 40 -12.87 -3.80 29.13
CA ASP A 40 -11.79 -3.72 30.09
C ASP A 40 -12.18 -2.74 31.22
N PRO A 41 -12.18 -3.21 32.50
CA PRO A 41 -12.44 -2.32 33.64
C PRO A 41 -11.51 -1.12 33.72
N LYS A 42 -10.28 -1.26 33.20
CA LYS A 42 -9.28 -0.18 33.14
C LYS A 42 -9.45 0.72 31.90
N ARG A 43 -10.43 0.44 31.04
CA ARG A 43 -10.67 1.16 29.77
C ARG A 43 -9.39 1.36 28.95
N SER A 44 -8.62 0.30 28.78
CA SER A 44 -7.44 0.32 27.93
C SER A 44 -7.80 0.73 26.51
N LYS A 45 -6.85 1.34 25.80
CA LYS A 45 -7.06 1.74 24.39
C LYS A 45 -6.75 0.58 23.47
N ILE A 46 -7.61 0.40 22.48
CA ILE A 46 -7.37 -0.51 21.34
C ILE A 46 -6.96 0.33 20.16
N SER A 47 -5.76 0.08 19.62
CA SER A 47 -5.29 0.72 18.39
C SER A 47 -5.84 0.00 17.17
N ILE A 48 -6.35 0.74 16.18
CA ILE A 48 -6.79 0.18 14.91
C ILE A 48 -5.72 0.44 13.86
N ILE A 49 -5.28 -0.62 13.20
CA ILE A 49 -4.17 -0.59 12.25
C ILE A 49 -4.66 -1.15 10.92
N MET A 50 -4.45 -0.39 9.84
CA MET A 50 -4.66 -0.90 8.49
C MET A 50 -3.53 -1.85 8.11
N ASP A 51 -3.87 -2.96 7.45
CA ASP A 51 -2.85 -3.89 6.94
C ASP A 51 -1.88 -3.16 6.00
N PHE A 52 -0.64 -3.10 6.43
CA PHE A 52 0.43 -2.41 5.72
C PHE A 52 0.63 -2.93 4.30
N SER A 53 0.54 -4.23 4.10
CA SER A 53 0.69 -4.85 2.77
C SER A 53 -0.36 -4.34 1.79
N HIS A 54 -1.61 -4.22 2.23
CA HIS A 54 -2.70 -3.69 1.41
C HIS A 54 -2.55 -2.20 1.14
N VAL A 55 -2.09 -1.42 2.12
CA VAL A 55 -1.79 0.01 1.94
C VAL A 55 -0.69 0.19 0.91
N MET A 56 0.41 -0.55 1.02
CA MET A 56 1.53 -0.48 0.08
C MET A 56 1.12 -0.89 -1.34
N LYS A 57 0.32 -1.96 -1.49
CA LYS A 57 -0.24 -2.34 -2.79
C LYS A 57 -1.08 -1.21 -3.42
N LYS A 58 -1.91 -0.53 -2.62
CA LYS A 58 -2.70 0.61 -3.10
C LYS A 58 -1.84 1.79 -3.53
N ILE A 59 -0.82 2.14 -2.73
CA ILE A 59 0.12 3.21 -3.08
C ILE A 59 0.80 2.89 -4.40
N ARG A 60 1.41 1.71 -4.53
CA ARG A 60 2.04 1.25 -5.76
C ARG A 60 1.10 1.32 -6.97
N ASN A 61 -0.12 0.80 -6.82
CA ASN A 61 -1.10 0.78 -7.91
C ASN A 61 -1.57 2.20 -8.31
N ASN A 62 -1.61 3.14 -7.38
CA ASN A 62 -1.91 4.52 -7.69
C ASN A 62 -0.76 5.21 -8.44
N ILE A 63 0.47 5.00 -7.97
CA ILE A 63 1.66 5.54 -8.62
C ILE A 63 1.83 4.94 -10.03
N SER A 64 1.63 3.63 -10.20
CA SER A 64 1.77 2.96 -11.51
C SER A 64 0.74 3.41 -12.56
N LYS A 65 -0.37 4.00 -12.10
CA LYS A 65 -1.41 4.56 -12.98
C LYS A 65 -1.25 6.06 -13.23
N SER A 66 -0.25 6.69 -12.60
CA SER A 66 0.05 8.11 -12.78
C SER A 66 1.06 8.30 -13.89
N GLY A 67 0.71 9.06 -14.91
CA GLY A 67 1.58 9.29 -16.06
C GLY A 67 1.20 10.54 -16.85
N LYS A 68 1.94 10.76 -17.94
CA LYS A 68 1.77 11.91 -18.84
C LYS A 68 0.69 11.71 -19.90
N ASN A 69 0.32 10.46 -20.15
CA ASN A 69 -0.54 10.13 -21.28
C ASN A 69 -2.01 10.36 -20.96
N LYS A 70 -2.78 10.70 -21.99
CA LYS A 70 -4.24 10.87 -21.89
C LYS A 70 -4.98 9.65 -21.32
N TYR A 71 -4.36 8.47 -21.44
CA TYR A 71 -4.92 7.19 -20.98
C TYR A 71 -4.54 6.83 -19.55
N ASP A 72 -3.68 7.62 -18.90
CA ASP A 72 -3.29 7.39 -17.52
C ASP A 72 -4.44 7.78 -16.59
N LYS A 73 -4.85 6.80 -15.75
CA LYS A 73 -6.06 6.94 -14.91
C LYS A 73 -5.87 7.82 -13.69
N ARG A 74 -4.64 8.24 -13.42
CA ARG A 74 -4.27 9.04 -12.24
C ARG A 74 -3.34 10.17 -12.63
N ASN A 75 -3.47 11.27 -11.93
CA ASN A 75 -2.58 12.42 -12.04
C ASN A 75 -2.15 12.80 -10.61
N LEU A 76 -1.11 12.15 -10.13
CA LEU A 76 -0.60 12.38 -8.79
C LEU A 76 0.32 13.59 -8.79
N THR A 77 0.14 14.45 -7.80
CA THR A 77 0.98 15.61 -7.58
C THR A 77 1.39 15.70 -6.11
N HIS A 78 2.59 16.21 -5.86
CA HIS A 78 3.04 16.56 -4.53
C HIS A 78 3.65 17.98 -4.58
N LYS A 79 3.02 18.88 -3.84
CA LYS A 79 3.24 20.31 -4.03
C LYS A 79 3.07 20.64 -5.50
N GLU A 80 3.63 21.33 -6.24
CA GLU A 80 3.38 21.60 -7.67
C GLU A 80 4.01 20.56 -8.63
N ASN A 81 4.72 19.58 -8.09
CA ASN A 81 5.42 18.57 -8.89
C ASN A 81 4.54 17.39 -9.22
N LYS A 82 4.52 16.99 -10.48
CA LYS A 82 3.81 15.79 -10.95
C LYS A 82 4.64 14.55 -10.67
N ILE A 83 3.97 13.50 -10.17
CA ILE A 83 4.56 12.20 -9.89
C ILE A 83 4.17 11.25 -11.01
N TYR A 84 5.12 10.82 -11.81
CA TYR A 84 4.93 9.89 -12.92
C TYR A 84 5.60 8.56 -12.65
N TRP A 85 4.95 7.47 -13.12
CA TRP A 85 5.55 6.14 -13.05
C TRP A 85 6.87 6.03 -13.81
N GLU A 86 7.01 6.79 -14.88
CA GLU A 86 8.26 6.86 -15.66
C GLU A 86 9.47 7.27 -14.83
N HIS A 87 9.31 8.10 -13.80
CA HIS A 87 10.42 8.48 -12.93
C HIS A 87 11.02 7.26 -12.22
N TRP A 88 10.17 6.38 -11.72
CA TRP A 88 10.59 5.15 -11.05
C TRP A 88 11.22 4.15 -12.03
N ARG A 89 10.62 4.00 -13.20
CA ARG A 89 11.14 3.14 -14.26
C ARG A 89 12.51 3.61 -14.74
N ASN A 90 12.68 4.90 -14.95
CA ASN A 90 13.96 5.48 -15.41
C ASN A 90 15.05 5.33 -14.33
N ALA A 91 14.71 5.49 -13.05
CA ALA A 91 15.63 5.24 -11.95
C ALA A 91 16.10 3.77 -11.92
N TYR A 92 15.18 2.83 -12.11
CA TYR A 92 15.53 1.41 -12.23
C TYR A 92 16.44 1.13 -13.44
N LEU A 93 16.10 1.64 -14.61
CA LEU A 93 16.89 1.45 -15.83
C LEU A 93 18.30 2.06 -15.68
N TRP A 94 18.40 3.20 -15.03
CA TRP A 94 19.69 3.82 -14.73
C TRP A 94 20.52 2.91 -13.78
N ASP A 95 19.92 2.39 -12.73
CA ASP A 95 20.59 1.51 -11.76
C ASP A 95 21.18 0.27 -12.44
N ILE A 96 20.41 -0.44 -13.27
CA ILE A 96 20.87 -1.64 -13.96
C ILE A 96 21.85 -1.38 -15.10
N SER A 97 21.85 -0.17 -15.69
CA SER A 97 22.74 0.17 -16.81
C SER A 97 24.07 0.77 -16.35
N THR A 98 24.10 1.41 -15.20
CA THR A 98 25.26 2.18 -14.73
C THR A 98 26.10 1.37 -13.73
N ASN A 99 25.46 0.47 -12.97
CA ASN A 99 26.12 -0.26 -11.91
C ASN A 99 26.35 -1.72 -12.30
N PRO A 100 27.60 -2.25 -12.16
CA PRO A 100 27.87 -3.69 -12.35
C PRO A 100 27.02 -4.56 -11.41
N PHE A 101 26.73 -4.04 -10.22
CA PHE A 101 25.84 -4.65 -9.23
C PHE A 101 24.74 -3.65 -8.91
N PRO A 102 23.51 -3.89 -9.35
CA PRO A 102 22.39 -2.99 -9.07
C PRO A 102 22.22 -2.75 -7.57
N ILE A 103 22.02 -1.51 -7.17
CA ILE A 103 21.80 -1.12 -5.77
C ILE A 103 20.51 -1.79 -5.26
N HIS A 104 19.48 -1.84 -6.11
CA HIS A 104 18.17 -2.39 -5.78
C HIS A 104 18.01 -3.82 -6.29
N GLN A 105 18.80 -4.76 -5.77
CA GLN A 105 18.86 -6.16 -6.22
C GLN A 105 17.52 -6.92 -6.20
N LYS A 106 16.57 -6.49 -5.37
CA LYS A 106 15.23 -7.10 -5.28
C LYS A 106 14.23 -6.56 -6.31
N LEU A 107 14.59 -5.50 -7.02
CA LEU A 107 13.76 -4.97 -8.09
C LEU A 107 14.06 -5.70 -9.39
N THR A 108 13.02 -6.16 -10.05
CA THR A 108 13.12 -6.86 -11.34
C THR A 108 12.40 -6.08 -12.43
N HIS A 109 12.70 -6.41 -13.68
CA HIS A 109 12.03 -5.82 -14.84
C HIS A 109 10.50 -5.94 -14.75
N GLU A 110 9.98 -7.04 -14.23
CA GLU A 110 8.54 -7.28 -14.07
C GLU A 110 7.86 -6.30 -13.12
N HIS A 111 8.60 -5.74 -12.16
CA HIS A 111 8.06 -4.72 -11.26
C HIS A 111 7.72 -3.40 -11.95
N PHE A 112 8.35 -3.11 -13.09
CA PHE A 112 8.23 -1.83 -13.77
C PHE A 112 7.56 -1.91 -15.14
N PHE A 113 7.64 -3.06 -15.80
CA PHE A 113 7.12 -3.27 -17.14
C PHE A 113 5.94 -4.23 -17.10
N PHE A 114 4.83 -3.76 -16.54
CA PHE A 114 3.59 -4.54 -16.52
C PHE A 114 3.02 -4.62 -17.95
N ASN A 115 2.75 -5.82 -18.43
CA ASN A 115 1.83 -5.96 -19.52
C ASN A 115 0.43 -5.55 -19.04
N LYS A 116 -0.09 -4.45 -19.56
CA LYS A 116 -1.39 -3.87 -19.18
C LYS A 116 -2.60 -4.81 -19.33
N GLY A 117 -2.38 -6.04 -19.85
CA GLY A 117 -3.41 -7.07 -20.06
C GLY A 117 -3.51 -8.13 -18.95
N ILE A 118 -2.57 -8.23 -18.02
CA ILE A 118 -2.50 -9.33 -17.05
C ILE A 118 -2.69 -8.84 -15.59
N GLN A 119 -3.48 -7.83 -15.38
CA GLN A 119 -3.73 -7.35 -14.01
C GLN A 119 -4.65 -8.27 -13.18
N ASN A 120 -5.16 -9.37 -13.74
CA ASN A 120 -6.04 -10.33 -13.08
C ASN A 120 -5.51 -11.78 -13.07
N ALA A 121 -4.30 -12.03 -13.53
CA ALA A 121 -3.69 -13.35 -13.41
C ALA A 121 -2.75 -13.38 -12.21
N GLU A 122 -2.99 -14.27 -11.27
CA GLU A 122 -2.02 -14.63 -10.24
C GLU A 122 -0.70 -15.06 -10.93
N PRO A 123 0.46 -14.70 -10.37
CA PRO A 123 1.72 -15.15 -10.91
C PRO A 123 1.81 -16.66 -10.71
N SER A 124 1.49 -17.42 -11.76
CA SER A 124 1.87 -18.82 -11.82
C SER A 124 3.38 -18.91 -11.67
N SER A 125 3.82 -19.55 -10.61
CA SER A 125 5.21 -19.87 -10.31
C SER A 125 5.83 -20.65 -11.47
N LYS A 126 6.44 -19.99 -12.43
CA LYS A 126 7.36 -20.63 -13.36
C LYS A 126 8.77 -20.46 -12.79
N ARG A 127 9.21 -21.51 -12.09
CA ARG A 127 10.62 -21.76 -11.85
C ARG A 127 11.31 -21.88 -13.22
N PHE A 128 12.18 -20.94 -13.52
CA PHE A 128 13.20 -21.18 -14.51
C PHE A 128 14.42 -21.73 -13.76
N PHE A 129 14.59 -23.06 -13.85
CA PHE A 129 15.89 -23.67 -13.75
C PHE A 129 16.55 -23.57 -15.14
N GLY A 130 17.76 -23.05 -15.16
CA GLY A 130 18.62 -22.97 -16.30
C GLY A 130 19.85 -22.19 -15.92
#